data_5d6ffa9269f5c41a40217895ada03ba0
#
_entry.id   5d6ffa9269f5c41a40217895ada03ba0
#
_cell.length_a   1.000
_cell.length_b   1.000
_cell.length_c   1.000
_cell.angle_alpha   90.00
_cell.angle_beta   90.00
_cell.angle_gamma   90.00
#
_symmetry.space_group_name_H-M   'P 1'
#
loop_
_entity.id
_entity.type
_entity.pdbx_description
1 polymer ?
#
loop_
_entity_poly.entity_id
_entity_poly.type
_entity_poly.pdbx_seq_one_letter_code
_entity_poly.pdbx_strand_id
1 'polypeptide(L)'
;SLSEGIIESSNEIRSIEIVESCNGGIEVQIELSSRRFMGLKERRRNMTGRTGCGICGTEQLEEVFRPITPLPFTQTFALSNLDKALEQMTTVQEIGELTGCTHAAVWLSPEGEMQGGCEDVGRHVALDKLLGMKAQEKWCQGAVLVSSRASYEMVQKAAMCGAEILFAVSAATSLAVEVANKYNVTLVGFCRRGRATVFTHPQRLTD
;
A
#
# COMPACT_ATOMS: atom_id res chain seq x y z
N SER A 1 -10.25 0.42 -2.52
CA SER A 1 -10.90 -0.21 -3.69
C SER A 1 -9.93 -0.52 -4.84
N LEU A 2 -9.01 0.38 -5.20
CA LEU A 2 -7.92 0.09 -6.15
C LEU A 2 -6.99 -0.99 -5.61
N SER A 3 -6.44 -0.77 -4.43
CA SER A 3 -5.53 -1.69 -3.73
C SER A 3 -6.14 -3.07 -3.46
N GLU A 4 -7.46 -3.17 -3.44
CA GLU A 4 -8.21 -4.41 -3.28
C GLU A 4 -8.68 -5.01 -4.62
N GLY A 5 -8.37 -4.38 -5.76
CA GLY A 5 -8.78 -4.85 -7.08
C GLY A 5 -10.29 -4.87 -7.30
N ILE A 6 -11.04 -4.04 -6.56
CA ILE A 6 -12.48 -3.85 -6.78
C ILE A 6 -12.70 -3.01 -8.03
N ILE A 7 -11.85 -2.02 -8.23
CA ILE A 7 -11.80 -1.18 -9.43
C ILE A 7 -10.38 -1.23 -10.01
N GLU A 8 -10.23 -1.00 -11.29
CA GLU A 8 -8.95 -0.93 -12.01
C GLU A 8 -8.46 0.52 -12.16
N SER A 9 -9.40 1.47 -12.14
CA SER A 9 -9.11 2.89 -12.31
C SER A 9 -10.06 3.73 -11.46
N SER A 10 -9.61 4.90 -11.02
CA SER A 10 -10.44 5.90 -10.32
C SER A 10 -11.64 6.35 -11.14
N ASN A 11 -11.57 6.29 -12.48
CA ASN A 11 -12.67 6.65 -13.39
C ASN A 11 -13.87 5.70 -13.28
N GLU A 12 -13.74 4.56 -12.63
CA GLU A 12 -14.84 3.61 -12.37
C GLU A 12 -15.69 3.97 -11.14
N ILE A 13 -15.27 4.99 -10.41
CA ILE A 13 -16.06 5.60 -9.32
C ILE A 13 -16.87 6.75 -9.95
N ARG A 14 -18.20 6.70 -9.81
CA ARG A 14 -19.12 7.71 -10.31
C ARG A 14 -19.34 8.83 -9.29
N SER A 15 -19.56 8.46 -8.05
CA SER A 15 -19.70 9.41 -6.94
C SER A 15 -19.12 8.85 -5.65
N ILE A 16 -18.73 9.75 -4.76
CA ILE A 16 -18.37 9.45 -3.36
C ILE A 16 -19.14 10.46 -2.50
N GLU A 17 -19.97 9.97 -1.59
CA GLU A 17 -20.71 10.77 -0.66
C GLU A 17 -20.35 10.37 0.77
N ILE A 18 -20.15 11.37 1.61
CA ILE A 18 -19.92 11.18 3.04
C ILE A 18 -21.22 11.51 3.76
N VAL A 19 -21.78 10.53 4.45
CA VAL A 19 -23.05 10.65 5.15
C VAL A 19 -22.81 10.42 6.64
N GLU A 20 -23.29 11.32 7.48
CA GLU A 20 -23.30 11.10 8.92
C GLU A 20 -24.39 10.07 9.27
N SER A 21 -24.00 9.02 9.93
CA SER A 21 -24.93 7.99 10.41
C SER A 21 -25.65 8.48 11.68
N CYS A 22 -26.91 8.08 11.83
CA CYS A 22 -27.72 8.39 13.01
C CYS A 22 -27.10 7.96 14.35
N ASN A 23 -26.11 7.07 14.33
CA ASN A 23 -25.39 6.58 15.50
C ASN A 23 -24.03 7.29 15.75
N GLY A 24 -23.79 8.44 15.11
CA GLY A 24 -22.55 9.19 15.25
C GLY A 24 -21.35 8.64 14.46
N GLY A 25 -21.59 7.65 13.58
CA GLY A 25 -20.58 7.13 12.66
C GLY A 25 -20.56 7.89 11.33
N ILE A 26 -19.48 7.76 10.58
CA ILE A 26 -19.36 8.29 9.22
C ILE A 26 -19.51 7.11 8.24
N GLU A 27 -20.45 7.22 7.31
CA GLU A 27 -20.64 6.28 6.21
C GLU A 27 -20.14 6.91 4.92
N VAL A 28 -19.29 6.18 4.19
CA VAL A 28 -18.80 6.58 2.86
C VAL A 28 -19.56 5.75 1.82
N GLN A 29 -20.46 6.40 1.11
CA GLN A 29 -21.23 5.80 0.02
C GLN A 29 -20.48 6.01 -1.30
N ILE A 30 -20.18 4.91 -1.99
CA ILE A 30 -19.42 4.94 -3.26
C ILE A 30 -20.25 4.31 -4.36
N GLU A 31 -20.59 5.11 -5.37
CA GLU A 31 -21.22 4.61 -6.57
C GLU A 31 -20.17 4.14 -7.58
N LEU A 32 -20.21 2.86 -7.92
CA LEU A 32 -19.32 2.23 -8.88
C LEU A 32 -20.01 2.08 -10.25
N SER A 33 -19.20 1.93 -11.30
CA SER A 33 -19.70 1.51 -12.61
C SER A 33 -20.46 0.18 -12.48
N SER A 34 -21.51 -0.01 -13.27
CA SER A 34 -22.41 -1.20 -13.20
C SER A 34 -21.62 -2.51 -13.31
N ARG A 35 -20.59 -2.55 -14.16
CA ARG A 35 -19.71 -3.71 -14.35
C ARG A 35 -18.98 -4.06 -13.03
N ARG A 36 -18.42 -3.07 -12.34
CA ARG A 36 -17.67 -3.29 -11.10
C ARG A 36 -18.57 -3.64 -9.93
N PHE A 37 -19.76 -3.06 -9.89
CA PHE A 37 -20.76 -3.38 -8.89
C PHE A 37 -21.22 -4.85 -8.98
N MET A 38 -21.41 -5.38 -10.19
CA MET A 38 -21.75 -6.79 -10.39
C MET A 38 -20.62 -7.72 -9.93
N GLY A 39 -19.36 -7.42 -10.31
CA GLY A 39 -18.20 -8.19 -9.84
C GLY A 39 -18.03 -8.16 -8.31
N LEU A 40 -18.35 -7.04 -7.67
CA LEU A 40 -18.32 -6.92 -6.21
C LEU A 40 -19.38 -7.79 -5.54
N LYS A 41 -20.61 -7.89 -6.12
CA LYS A 41 -21.67 -8.76 -5.63
C LYS A 41 -21.27 -10.25 -5.68
N GLU A 42 -20.66 -10.68 -6.77
CA GLU A 42 -20.16 -12.05 -6.91
C GLU A 42 -19.08 -12.35 -5.87
N ARG A 43 -18.12 -11.44 -5.70
CA ARG A 43 -17.05 -11.58 -4.70
C ARG A 43 -17.58 -11.64 -3.27
N ARG A 44 -18.59 -10.83 -2.91
CA ARG A 44 -19.25 -10.86 -1.60
C ARG A 44 -19.90 -12.21 -1.32
N ARG A 45 -20.53 -12.86 -2.29
CA ARG A 45 -21.12 -14.19 -2.12
C ARG A 45 -20.05 -15.23 -1.76
N ASN A 46 -18.87 -15.14 -2.34
CA ASN A 46 -17.76 -16.07 -2.08
C ASN A 46 -17.04 -15.78 -0.74
N MET A 47 -17.23 -14.60 -0.16
CA MET A 47 -16.63 -14.21 1.12
C MET A 47 -17.55 -14.44 2.34
N THR A 48 -18.80 -14.85 2.12
CA THR A 48 -19.77 -15.11 3.20
C THR A 48 -19.32 -16.32 4.01
N GLY A 49 -18.74 -16.10 5.17
CA GLY A 49 -18.22 -17.16 6.07
C GLY A 49 -16.75 -16.98 6.52
N ARG A 50 -16.03 -16.00 5.98
CA ARG A 50 -14.64 -15.73 6.38
C ARG A 50 -14.60 -14.68 7.50
N THR A 51 -14.01 -15.05 8.63
CA THR A 51 -13.83 -14.16 9.80
C THR A 51 -12.38 -13.78 9.97
N GLY A 52 -12.10 -12.53 10.38
CA GLY A 52 -10.79 -12.10 10.85
C GLY A 52 -9.83 -11.61 9.76
N CYS A 53 -8.54 -11.88 9.94
CA CYS A 53 -7.44 -11.36 9.12
C CYS A 53 -7.35 -11.91 7.67
N GLY A 54 -8.34 -12.68 7.22
CA GLY A 54 -8.37 -13.24 5.87
C GLY A 54 -7.54 -14.53 5.66
N ILE A 55 -6.70 -14.89 6.63
CA ILE A 55 -5.87 -16.11 6.58
C ILE A 55 -6.56 -17.27 7.31
N CYS A 56 -7.34 -16.98 8.38
CA CYS A 56 -8.10 -18.01 9.09
C CYS A 56 -9.20 -18.54 8.18
N GLY A 57 -9.01 -19.75 7.64
CA GLY A 57 -9.97 -20.42 6.75
C GLY A 57 -9.59 -20.51 5.28
N THR A 58 -8.41 -20.01 4.89
CA THR A 58 -7.82 -20.37 3.60
C THR A 58 -7.05 -21.66 3.76
N GLU A 59 -7.60 -22.74 3.17
CA GLU A 59 -6.96 -24.06 3.23
C GLU A 59 -5.68 -24.15 2.37
N GLN A 60 -5.43 -23.15 1.50
CA GLN A 60 -4.27 -23.11 0.63
C GLN A 60 -3.66 -21.70 0.56
N LEU A 61 -2.34 -21.60 0.70
CA LEU A 61 -1.57 -20.37 0.50
C LEU A 61 -1.83 -19.73 -0.88
N GLU A 62 -2.18 -20.52 -1.88
CA GLU A 62 -2.49 -20.05 -3.24
C GLU A 62 -3.70 -19.12 -3.29
N GLU A 63 -4.67 -19.26 -2.37
CA GLU A 63 -5.83 -18.36 -2.28
C GLU A 63 -5.48 -16.98 -1.71
N VAL A 64 -4.32 -16.84 -1.07
CA VAL A 64 -3.81 -15.57 -0.54
C VAL A 64 -3.28 -14.69 -1.66
N PHE A 65 -2.76 -15.32 -2.73
CA PHE A 65 -2.18 -14.59 -3.85
C PHE A 65 -3.24 -14.07 -4.82
N ARG A 66 -3.25 -12.77 -5.04
CA ARG A 66 -4.11 -12.16 -6.07
C ARG A 66 -3.50 -12.34 -7.46
N PRO A 67 -4.30 -12.38 -8.52
CA PRO A 67 -3.81 -12.39 -9.89
C PRO A 67 -3.28 -10.99 -10.26
N ILE A 68 -2.03 -10.72 -9.89
CA ILE A 68 -1.33 -9.47 -10.23
C ILE A 68 -0.29 -9.80 -11.30
N THR A 69 -0.28 -9.04 -12.39
CA THR A 69 0.81 -9.13 -13.37
C THR A 69 2.11 -8.60 -12.74
N PRO A 70 3.22 -9.34 -12.81
CA PRO A 70 4.49 -8.87 -12.29
C PRO A 70 4.85 -7.49 -12.84
N LEU A 71 5.31 -6.61 -11.97
CA LEU A 71 5.64 -5.23 -12.32
C LEU A 71 6.88 -5.18 -13.23
N PRO A 72 6.93 -4.21 -14.16
CA PRO A 72 8.11 -3.97 -14.98
C PRO A 72 9.24 -3.36 -14.15
N PHE A 73 10.43 -3.25 -14.71
CA PHE A 73 11.58 -2.55 -14.14
C PHE A 73 11.74 -1.22 -14.88
N THR A 74 10.99 -0.18 -14.49
CA THR A 74 10.92 1.09 -15.23
C THR A 74 11.65 2.24 -14.55
N GLN A 75 12.12 2.05 -13.31
CA GLN A 75 12.69 3.11 -12.52
C GLN A 75 13.79 2.62 -11.59
N THR A 76 14.60 3.55 -11.11
CA THR A 76 15.62 3.33 -10.08
C THR A 76 15.44 4.32 -8.93
N PHE A 77 16.02 4.01 -7.78
CA PHE A 77 16.02 4.87 -6.60
C PHE A 77 17.40 4.82 -5.95
N ALA A 78 18.02 5.98 -5.71
CA ALA A 78 19.30 6.05 -5.03
C ALA A 78 19.11 5.88 -3.51
N LEU A 79 19.78 4.89 -2.92
CA LEU A 79 19.69 4.63 -1.47
C LEU A 79 20.18 5.79 -0.62
N SER A 80 21.08 6.61 -1.15
CA SER A 80 21.53 7.85 -0.52
C SER A 80 20.38 8.84 -0.24
N ASN A 81 19.26 8.75 -0.96
CA ASN A 81 18.07 9.57 -0.73
C ASN A 81 17.19 9.07 0.42
N LEU A 82 17.43 7.85 0.93
CA LEU A 82 16.57 7.23 1.93
C LEU A 82 16.58 7.97 3.27
N ASP A 83 17.73 8.49 3.69
CA ASP A 83 17.85 9.22 4.95
C ASP A 83 16.98 10.49 4.95
N LYS A 84 17.01 11.25 3.85
CA LYS A 84 16.15 12.41 3.64
C LYS A 84 14.67 12.02 3.61
N ALA A 85 14.33 10.94 2.93
CA ALA A 85 12.97 10.44 2.88
C ALA A 85 12.43 10.04 4.26
N LEU A 86 13.26 9.43 5.10
CA LEU A 86 12.91 9.09 6.49
C LEU A 86 12.65 10.36 7.34
N GLU A 87 13.46 11.41 7.17
CA GLU A 87 13.25 12.69 7.83
C GLU A 87 11.95 13.36 7.37
N GLN A 88 11.66 13.38 6.07
CA GLN A 88 10.43 13.93 5.53
C GLN A 88 9.19 13.17 6.01
N MET A 89 9.26 11.85 6.15
CA MET A 89 8.14 11.06 6.65
C MET A 89 7.70 11.47 8.06
N THR A 90 8.60 11.96 8.92
CA THR A 90 8.23 12.40 10.27
C THR A 90 7.27 13.58 10.25
N THR A 91 7.30 14.42 9.22
CA THR A 91 6.39 15.57 9.08
C THR A 91 4.93 15.18 8.86
N VAL A 92 4.68 13.93 8.49
CA VAL A 92 3.33 13.38 8.27
C VAL A 92 2.78 12.73 9.54
N GLN A 93 3.64 12.49 10.55
CA GLN A 93 3.30 11.73 11.75
C GLN A 93 2.96 12.65 12.95
N GLU A 94 2.11 13.66 12.75
CA GLU A 94 1.74 14.62 13.81
C GLU A 94 1.10 13.93 15.03
N ILE A 95 0.18 12.99 14.80
CA ILE A 95 -0.45 12.23 15.88
C ILE A 95 0.52 11.17 16.42
N GLY A 96 1.31 10.55 15.55
CA GLY A 96 2.28 9.54 15.92
C GLY A 96 3.41 10.07 16.79
N GLU A 97 3.86 11.28 16.54
CA GLU A 97 4.87 11.96 17.36
C GLU A 97 4.37 12.20 18.79
N LEU A 98 3.09 12.55 18.95
CA LEU A 98 2.47 12.79 20.25
C LEU A 98 2.08 11.51 20.99
N THR A 99 1.70 10.47 20.27
CA THR A 99 1.02 9.29 20.88
C THR A 99 1.77 7.98 20.70
N GLY A 100 2.62 7.88 19.69
CA GLY A 100 3.26 6.62 19.30
C GLY A 100 2.28 5.57 18.72
N CYS A 101 1.02 5.93 18.47
CA CYS A 101 -0.06 4.98 18.17
C CYS A 101 -0.44 4.89 16.69
N THR A 102 0.23 5.63 15.81
CA THR A 102 -0.11 5.69 14.39
C THR A 102 0.99 5.17 13.49
N HIS A 103 0.63 4.96 12.23
CA HIS A 103 1.52 4.60 11.15
C HIS A 103 1.41 5.60 10.01
N ALA A 104 2.54 5.88 9.35
CA ALA A 104 2.58 6.70 8.15
C ALA A 104 2.91 5.87 6.92
N ALA A 105 2.41 6.34 5.79
CA ALA A 105 2.80 5.92 4.46
C ALA A 105 3.03 7.16 3.61
N VAL A 106 4.16 7.24 2.90
CA VAL A 106 4.52 8.37 2.04
C VAL A 106 4.92 7.90 0.64
N TRP A 107 4.65 8.73 -0.36
CA TRP A 107 5.11 8.54 -1.72
C TRP A 107 6.31 9.43 -1.99
N LEU A 108 7.38 8.82 -2.47
CA LEU A 108 8.64 9.46 -2.79
C LEU A 108 8.80 9.54 -4.31
N SER A 109 9.29 10.67 -4.82
CA SER A 109 9.77 10.75 -6.20
C SER A 109 11.02 9.88 -6.40
N PRO A 110 11.47 9.63 -7.64
CA PRO A 110 12.73 8.93 -7.89
C PRO A 110 13.95 9.61 -7.24
N GLU A 111 13.89 10.93 -7.04
CA GLU A 111 14.92 11.76 -6.38
C GLU A 111 14.81 11.74 -4.85
N GLY A 112 13.86 10.96 -4.30
CA GLY A 112 13.66 10.82 -2.86
C GLY A 112 12.90 11.96 -2.19
N GLU A 113 12.27 12.85 -2.98
CA GLU A 113 11.42 13.91 -2.44
C GLU A 113 10.02 13.37 -2.10
N MET A 114 9.52 13.68 -0.92
CA MET A 114 8.15 13.33 -0.54
C MET A 114 7.15 14.16 -1.34
N GLN A 115 6.32 13.48 -2.14
CA GLN A 115 5.25 14.10 -2.92
C GLN A 115 3.92 14.14 -2.14
N GLY A 116 3.74 13.25 -1.18
CA GLY A 116 2.59 13.23 -0.29
C GLY A 116 2.68 12.10 0.70
N GLY A 117 1.82 12.16 1.72
CA GLY A 117 1.80 11.17 2.77
C GLY A 117 0.51 11.17 3.56
N CYS A 118 0.25 10.07 4.24
CA CYS A 118 -0.93 9.86 5.05
C CYS A 118 -0.58 9.17 6.35
N GLU A 119 -1.22 9.58 7.42
CA GLU A 119 -1.16 8.97 8.73
C GLU A 119 -2.48 8.29 9.09
N ASP A 120 -2.40 7.16 9.80
CA ASP A 120 -3.56 6.46 10.35
C ASP A 120 -3.15 5.52 11.49
N VAL A 121 -4.07 5.17 12.37
CA VAL A 121 -3.87 4.15 13.42
C VAL A 121 -3.58 2.78 12.78
N GLY A 122 -4.22 2.47 11.66
CA GLY A 122 -4.03 1.23 10.92
C GLY A 122 -3.03 1.37 9.77
N ARG A 123 -1.93 0.61 9.80
CA ARG A 123 -0.91 0.65 8.71
C ARG A 123 -1.49 0.38 7.32
N HIS A 124 -2.48 -0.52 7.22
CA HIS A 124 -3.15 -0.82 5.96
C HIS A 124 -3.98 0.37 5.47
N VAL A 125 -4.63 1.09 6.39
CA VAL A 125 -5.43 2.28 6.07
C VAL A 125 -4.53 3.44 5.66
N ALA A 126 -3.41 3.67 6.35
CA ALA A 126 -2.42 4.68 5.95
C ALA A 126 -1.93 4.43 4.50
N LEU A 127 -1.59 3.17 4.17
CA LEU A 127 -1.20 2.80 2.81
C LEU A 127 -2.35 2.97 1.81
N ASP A 128 -3.58 2.57 2.15
CA ASP A 128 -4.74 2.71 1.26
C ASP A 128 -5.06 4.18 0.96
N LYS A 129 -4.95 5.05 1.94
CA LYS A 129 -5.07 6.51 1.76
C LYS A 129 -4.01 7.03 0.79
N LEU A 130 -2.75 6.65 0.99
CA LEU A 130 -1.64 7.04 0.12
C LEU A 130 -1.84 6.57 -1.33
N LEU A 131 -2.22 5.31 -1.52
CA LEU A 131 -2.46 4.75 -2.86
C LEU A 131 -3.67 5.40 -3.55
N GLY A 132 -4.67 5.83 -2.77
CA GLY A 132 -5.77 6.65 -3.25
C GLY A 132 -5.30 8.03 -3.72
N MET A 133 -4.47 8.70 -2.94
CA MET A 133 -3.84 9.99 -3.28
C MET A 133 -2.97 9.85 -4.54
N LYS A 134 -2.11 8.81 -4.61
CA LYS A 134 -1.30 8.50 -5.80
C LYS A 134 -2.16 8.44 -7.07
N ALA A 135 -3.31 7.79 -6.99
CA ALA A 135 -4.20 7.63 -8.14
C ALA A 135 -4.87 8.95 -8.56
N GLN A 136 -5.21 9.82 -7.61
CA GLN A 136 -5.79 11.15 -7.86
C GLN A 136 -4.75 12.10 -8.47
N GLU A 137 -3.56 12.16 -7.89
CA GLU A 137 -2.45 13.02 -8.31
C GLU A 137 -1.70 12.46 -9.54
N LYS A 138 -2.05 11.24 -9.97
CA LYS A 138 -1.44 10.55 -11.13
C LYS A 138 0.07 10.37 -11.02
N TRP A 139 0.58 10.16 -9.82
CA TRP A 139 2.00 9.85 -9.63
C TRP A 139 2.32 8.50 -10.29
N CYS A 140 3.25 8.49 -11.23
CA CYS A 140 3.60 7.30 -12.01
C CYS A 140 4.86 6.63 -11.49
N GLN A 141 5.94 7.39 -11.33
CA GLN A 141 7.22 6.91 -10.86
C GLN A 141 7.46 7.32 -9.41
N GLY A 142 8.17 6.46 -8.68
CA GLY A 142 8.49 6.71 -7.29
C GLY A 142 8.42 5.46 -6.42
N ALA A 143 8.55 5.66 -5.12
CA ALA A 143 8.57 4.59 -4.15
C ALA A 143 7.59 4.85 -3.00
N VAL A 144 7.10 3.78 -2.42
CA VAL A 144 6.34 3.83 -1.15
C VAL A 144 7.32 3.65 0.01
N LEU A 145 7.23 4.51 1.03
CA LEU A 145 7.90 4.31 2.31
C LEU A 145 6.84 4.23 3.42
N VAL A 146 6.89 3.18 4.24
CA VAL A 146 5.97 2.99 5.37
C VAL A 146 6.71 2.92 6.69
N SER A 147 6.15 3.53 7.74
CA SER A 147 6.72 3.50 9.10
C SER A 147 6.57 2.13 9.77
N SER A 148 5.70 1.30 9.27
CA SER A 148 5.34 -0.01 9.82
C SER A 148 6.24 -1.15 9.33
N ARG A 149 5.87 -2.38 9.72
CA ARG A 149 6.36 -3.62 9.08
C ARG A 149 5.72 -3.77 7.71
N ALA A 150 6.42 -4.44 6.78
CA ALA A 150 5.85 -4.89 5.51
C ALA A 150 5.27 -6.31 5.69
N SER A 151 3.94 -6.44 5.59
CA SER A 151 3.25 -7.71 5.45
C SER A 151 3.00 -8.03 3.98
N TYR A 152 2.64 -9.29 3.67
CA TYR A 152 2.30 -9.69 2.31
C TYR A 152 1.17 -8.83 1.70
N GLU A 153 0.17 -8.45 2.51
CA GLU A 153 -0.93 -7.58 2.09
C GLU A 153 -0.44 -6.17 1.68
N MET A 154 0.54 -5.62 2.41
CA MET A 154 1.14 -4.33 2.06
C MET A 154 1.84 -4.39 0.70
N VAL A 155 2.59 -5.47 0.45
CA VAL A 155 3.25 -5.71 -0.85
C VAL A 155 2.21 -5.89 -1.97
N GLN A 156 1.15 -6.67 -1.74
CA GLN A 156 0.07 -6.85 -2.72
C GLN A 156 -0.63 -5.54 -3.06
N LYS A 157 -0.95 -4.72 -2.05
CA LYS A 157 -1.57 -3.40 -2.25
C LYS A 157 -0.67 -2.48 -3.07
N ALA A 158 0.61 -2.42 -2.74
CA ALA A 158 1.60 -1.64 -3.48
C ALA A 158 1.71 -2.11 -4.94
N ALA A 159 1.87 -3.41 -5.17
CA ALA A 159 1.94 -4.01 -6.51
C ALA A 159 0.67 -3.76 -7.34
N MET A 160 -0.52 -3.92 -6.74
CA MET A 160 -1.79 -3.68 -7.40
C MET A 160 -1.95 -2.25 -7.90
N CYS A 161 -1.32 -1.30 -7.22
CA CYS A 161 -1.32 0.11 -7.60
C CYS A 161 -0.07 0.53 -8.39
N GLY A 162 0.74 -0.42 -8.86
CA GLY A 162 1.90 -0.18 -9.71
C GLY A 162 3.11 0.41 -8.97
N ALA A 163 3.20 0.28 -7.65
CA ALA A 163 4.37 0.69 -6.90
C ALA A 163 5.47 -0.38 -6.98
N GLU A 164 6.53 -0.09 -7.71
CA GLU A 164 7.64 -1.02 -7.96
C GLU A 164 8.59 -1.17 -6.76
N ILE A 165 8.63 -0.18 -5.87
CA ILE A 165 9.56 -0.11 -4.73
C ILE A 165 8.79 0.16 -3.46
N LEU A 166 9.01 -0.67 -2.43
CA LEU A 166 8.43 -0.54 -1.10
C LEU A 166 9.53 -0.56 -0.04
N PHE A 167 9.70 0.54 0.65
CA PHE A 167 10.54 0.70 1.83
C PHE A 167 9.71 0.54 3.11
N ALA A 168 10.21 -0.20 4.08
CA ALA A 168 9.62 -0.36 5.40
C ALA A 168 10.62 -0.03 6.51
N VAL A 169 10.20 0.82 7.43
CA VAL A 169 11.02 1.18 8.61
C VAL A 169 11.29 -0.03 9.51
N SER A 170 10.38 -0.99 9.55
CA SER A 170 10.53 -2.21 10.33
C SER A 170 10.75 -3.45 9.45
N ALA A 171 10.59 -4.64 10.01
CA ALA A 171 10.83 -5.92 9.33
C ALA A 171 9.83 -6.20 8.20
N ALA A 172 10.26 -6.97 7.22
CA ALA A 172 9.38 -7.69 6.30
C ALA A 172 9.12 -9.11 6.83
N THR A 173 7.91 -9.64 6.60
CA THR A 173 7.60 -11.05 6.87
C THR A 173 8.12 -11.93 5.74
N SER A 174 8.40 -13.23 6.01
CA SER A 174 8.83 -14.18 4.97
C SER A 174 7.84 -14.22 3.80
N LEU A 175 6.55 -14.28 4.09
CA LEU A 175 5.51 -14.26 3.05
C LEU A 175 5.50 -12.94 2.25
N ALA A 176 5.84 -11.80 2.88
CA ALA A 176 6.00 -10.54 2.14
C ALA A 176 7.15 -10.61 1.13
N VAL A 177 8.25 -11.27 1.49
CA VAL A 177 9.40 -11.47 0.59
C VAL A 177 9.02 -12.38 -0.59
N GLU A 178 8.29 -13.46 -0.33
CA GLU A 178 7.79 -14.35 -1.39
C GLU A 178 6.87 -13.63 -2.37
N VAL A 179 5.92 -12.84 -1.83
CA VAL A 179 4.99 -12.03 -2.63
C VAL A 179 5.72 -10.96 -3.43
N ALA A 180 6.72 -10.30 -2.83
CA ALA A 180 7.54 -9.30 -3.51
C ALA A 180 8.33 -9.90 -4.68
N ASN A 181 8.89 -11.09 -4.49
CA ASN A 181 9.54 -11.83 -5.58
C ASN A 181 8.58 -12.17 -6.71
N LYS A 182 7.38 -12.68 -6.37
CA LYS A 182 6.36 -13.07 -7.35
C LYS A 182 5.89 -11.90 -8.21
N TYR A 183 5.76 -10.71 -7.64
CA TYR A 183 5.22 -9.53 -8.33
C TYR A 183 6.30 -8.53 -8.79
N ASN A 184 7.57 -8.89 -8.70
CA ASN A 184 8.70 -8.02 -9.03
C ASN A 184 8.70 -6.69 -8.25
N VAL A 185 8.32 -6.70 -6.98
CA VAL A 185 8.43 -5.54 -6.09
C VAL A 185 9.81 -5.52 -5.44
N THR A 186 10.53 -4.42 -5.54
CA THR A 186 11.75 -4.20 -4.73
C THR A 186 11.32 -3.92 -3.30
N LEU A 187 11.61 -4.87 -2.39
CA LEU A 187 11.26 -4.78 -0.98
C LEU A 187 12.50 -4.53 -0.15
N VAL A 188 12.47 -3.44 0.60
CA VAL A 188 13.54 -3.02 1.51
C VAL A 188 12.96 -2.84 2.90
N GLY A 189 13.56 -3.45 3.89
CA GLY A 189 13.13 -3.32 5.28
C GLY A 189 14.23 -2.85 6.21
N PHE A 190 13.89 -2.67 7.48
CA PHE A 190 14.78 -2.13 8.49
C PHE A 190 15.42 -0.80 8.10
N CYS A 191 14.66 0.02 7.35
CA CYS A 191 15.09 1.32 6.90
C CYS A 191 15.36 2.24 8.10
N ARG A 192 16.60 2.62 8.27
CA ARG A 192 17.12 3.52 9.31
C ARG A 192 18.18 4.41 8.69
N ARG A 193 18.48 5.51 9.34
CA ARG A 193 19.55 6.40 8.89
C ARG A 193 20.84 5.63 8.64
N GLY A 194 21.38 5.72 7.43
CA GLY A 194 22.61 5.05 7.00
C GLY A 194 22.51 3.51 6.90
N ARG A 195 21.31 2.91 7.01
CA ARG A 195 21.15 1.45 6.97
C ARG A 195 19.79 1.03 6.44
N ALA A 196 19.82 0.03 5.54
CA ALA A 196 18.62 -0.66 5.05
C ALA A 196 18.98 -2.11 4.68
N THR A 197 17.98 -3.00 4.67
CA THR A 197 18.14 -4.38 4.24
C THR A 197 17.30 -4.62 3.00
N VAL A 198 17.96 -4.91 1.89
CA VAL A 198 17.30 -5.24 0.63
C VAL A 198 16.95 -6.72 0.62
N PHE A 199 15.66 -7.04 0.50
CA PHE A 199 15.16 -8.42 0.47
C PHE A 199 14.97 -8.94 -0.95
N THR A 200 14.50 -8.10 -1.87
CA THR A 200 14.15 -8.52 -3.24
C THR A 200 14.54 -7.46 -4.26
N HIS A 201 14.86 -7.91 -5.47
CA HIS A 201 15.01 -7.07 -6.67
C HIS A 201 15.91 -5.83 -6.48
N PRO A 202 17.19 -6.01 -6.11
CA PRO A 202 18.13 -4.89 -5.89
C PRO A 202 18.40 -4.06 -7.15
N GLN A 203 18.04 -4.54 -8.33
CA GLN A 203 18.33 -3.90 -9.62
C GLN A 203 17.71 -2.49 -9.77
N ARG A 204 16.69 -2.16 -8.97
CA ARG A 204 16.09 -0.81 -8.93
C ARG A 204 16.78 0.12 -7.95
N LEU A 205 17.78 -0.33 -7.22
CA LEU A 205 18.48 0.46 -6.22
C LEU A 205 19.86 0.82 -6.74
N THR A 206 20.24 2.07 -6.53
CA THR A 206 21.59 2.59 -6.81
C THR A 206 22.20 3.15 -5.53
N ASP A 207 23.51 3.39 -5.53
CA ASP A 207 24.26 3.95 -4.42
C ASP A 207 23.97 5.46 -4.24
#